data_d201ab40ae5207a9bf92b8ae13b1ec14
#
_entry.id   d201ab40ae5207a9bf92b8ae13b1ec14
#
_cell.length_a   1.000
_cell.length_b   1.000
_cell.length_c   1.000
_cell.angle_alpha   90.00
_cell.angle_beta   90.00
_cell.angle_gamma   90.00
#
_symmetry.space_group_name_H-M   'P 1'
#
loop_
_entity.id
_entity.type
_entity.pdbx_description
1 polymer ?
#
loop_
_entity_poly.entity_id
_entity_poly.type
_entity_poly.pdbx_seq_one_letter_code
_entity_poly.pdbx_strand_id
1 'polypeptide(L)'
;KHDILYLRYISLLNCAGRWEEALRRLSGHIFHPWEGGEGKVAAEYRFALTELAKGKMREGAPREAIRLLEKTLEYPRNLGEGKLPNVPDNEAYYRMGEAYRALGETEEAARCFAAAAEGEDTPASAIYYNEQPSGYIYYIGLARRALGDELGAKKAFHQLLSYGERQIFH
;
A
#
# COMPACT_ATOMS: atom_id res chain seq x y z
N LYS A 1 -1.05 -22.65 14.16
CA LYS A 1 -2.27 -23.04 13.39
C LYS A 1 -3.44 -22.04 13.61
N HIS A 2 -3.58 -21.46 14.80
CA HIS A 2 -4.68 -20.52 15.08
C HIS A 2 -4.51 -19.20 14.33
N ASP A 3 -3.29 -18.65 14.21
CA ASP A 3 -3.03 -17.36 13.57
C ASP A 3 -3.38 -17.38 12.08
N ILE A 4 -3.10 -18.47 11.37
CA ILE A 4 -3.46 -18.63 9.95
C ILE A 4 -4.98 -18.53 9.74
N LEU A 5 -5.76 -19.24 10.55
CA LEU A 5 -7.23 -19.21 10.47
C LEU A 5 -7.78 -17.84 10.87
N TYR A 6 -7.18 -17.23 11.90
CA TYR A 6 -7.58 -15.92 12.36
C TYR A 6 -7.28 -14.85 11.31
N LEU A 7 -6.13 -14.92 10.64
CA LEU A 7 -5.80 -14.04 9.53
C LEU A 7 -6.76 -14.23 8.35
N ARG A 8 -7.15 -15.46 8.02
CA ARG A 8 -8.17 -15.72 7.00
C ARG A 8 -9.50 -15.07 7.34
N TYR A 9 -9.92 -15.11 8.59
CA TYR A 9 -11.12 -14.41 9.03
C TYR A 9 -11.00 -12.89 8.85
N ILE A 10 -9.84 -12.31 9.18
CA ILE A 10 -9.58 -10.87 8.98
C ILE A 10 -9.60 -10.52 7.49
N SER A 11 -8.99 -11.34 6.64
CA SER A 11 -9.03 -11.18 5.17
C SER A 11 -10.47 -11.15 4.64
N LEU A 12 -11.35 -12.04 5.15
CA LEU A 12 -12.77 -12.03 4.79
C LEU A 12 -13.48 -10.75 5.26
N LEU A 13 -13.14 -10.22 6.45
CA LEU A 13 -13.67 -8.93 6.89
C LEU A 13 -13.25 -7.80 5.95
N ASN A 14 -11.99 -7.77 5.53
CA ASN A 14 -11.47 -6.81 4.57
C ASN A 14 -12.19 -6.90 3.22
N CYS A 15 -12.35 -8.11 2.69
CA CYS A 15 -13.09 -8.34 1.45
C CYS A 15 -14.57 -7.94 1.55
N ALA A 16 -15.16 -8.05 2.74
CA ALA A 16 -16.55 -7.65 3.01
C ALA A 16 -16.71 -6.14 3.29
N GLY A 17 -15.64 -5.33 3.21
CA GLY A 17 -15.67 -3.91 3.51
C GLY A 17 -15.79 -3.57 5.00
N ARG A 18 -15.52 -4.53 5.89
CA ARG A 18 -15.61 -4.36 7.36
C ARG A 18 -14.24 -3.97 7.94
N TRP A 19 -13.65 -2.92 7.38
CA TRP A 19 -12.25 -2.53 7.62
C TRP A 19 -11.96 -2.11 9.06
N GLU A 20 -12.88 -1.39 9.73
CA GLU A 20 -12.73 -1.01 11.15
C GLU A 20 -12.73 -2.26 12.04
N GLU A 21 -13.53 -3.24 11.71
CA GLU A 21 -13.54 -4.49 12.47
C GLU A 21 -12.27 -5.30 12.23
N ALA A 22 -11.81 -5.37 10.98
CA ALA A 22 -10.54 -6.00 10.64
C ALA A 22 -9.39 -5.37 11.46
N LEU A 23 -9.30 -4.04 11.53
CA LEU A 23 -8.29 -3.35 12.32
C LEU A 23 -8.42 -3.62 13.83
N ARG A 24 -9.64 -3.63 14.38
CA ARG A 24 -9.84 -3.99 15.78
C ARG A 24 -9.35 -5.40 16.08
N ARG A 25 -9.61 -6.37 15.18
CA ARG A 25 -9.14 -7.75 15.31
C ARG A 25 -7.63 -7.85 15.19
N LEU A 26 -7.02 -7.14 14.25
CA LEU A 26 -5.57 -7.07 14.10
C LEU A 26 -4.91 -6.47 15.33
N SER A 27 -5.42 -5.35 15.83
CA SER A 27 -4.85 -4.67 16.99
C SER A 27 -5.03 -5.43 18.32
N GLY A 28 -6.07 -6.24 18.43
CA GLY A 28 -6.39 -7.01 19.64
C GLY A 28 -5.76 -8.41 19.70
N HIS A 29 -4.96 -8.80 18.70
CA HIS A 29 -4.31 -10.11 18.62
C HIS A 29 -2.80 -9.98 18.53
N ILE A 30 -2.08 -10.90 19.15
CA ILE A 30 -0.63 -11.02 19.02
C ILE A 30 -0.35 -12.16 18.05
N PHE A 31 0.14 -11.80 16.86
CA PHE A 31 0.53 -12.76 15.85
C PHE A 31 1.94 -13.29 16.12
N HIS A 32 2.16 -14.54 15.79
CA HIS A 32 3.46 -15.20 15.84
C HIS A 32 3.92 -15.48 14.41
N PRO A 33 5.21 -15.27 14.10
CA PRO A 33 5.75 -15.59 12.78
C PRO A 33 5.55 -17.07 12.44
N TRP A 34 5.22 -17.36 11.18
CA TRP A 34 5.16 -18.73 10.68
C TRP A 34 5.73 -18.79 9.26
N GLU A 35 6.29 -19.92 8.89
CA GLU A 35 6.84 -20.14 7.55
C GLU A 35 5.77 -19.94 6.46
N GLY A 36 6.06 -19.08 5.49
CA GLY A 36 5.15 -18.69 4.42
C GLY A 36 4.05 -17.69 4.85
N GLY A 37 4.21 -17.08 6.04
CA GLY A 37 3.32 -16.04 6.57
C GLY A 37 3.86 -14.63 6.41
N GLU A 38 5.09 -14.51 5.96
CA GLU A 38 5.84 -13.25 5.86
C GLU A 38 5.05 -12.21 5.06
N GLY A 39 4.89 -11.02 5.62
CA GLY A 39 4.18 -9.90 5.02
C GLY A 39 2.65 -10.02 5.00
N LYS A 40 2.07 -11.18 5.28
CA LYS A 40 0.61 -11.40 5.11
C LYS A 40 -0.22 -10.66 6.15
N VAL A 41 0.23 -10.64 7.41
CA VAL A 41 -0.48 -9.92 8.48
C VAL A 41 -0.40 -8.42 8.23
N ALA A 42 0.80 -7.93 7.91
CA ALA A 42 1.03 -6.53 7.61
C ALA A 42 0.27 -6.08 6.35
N ALA A 43 0.14 -6.93 5.34
CA ALA A 43 -0.65 -6.64 4.15
C ALA A 43 -2.13 -6.40 4.47
N GLU A 44 -2.76 -7.23 5.30
CA GLU A 44 -4.15 -7.05 5.74
C GLU A 44 -4.33 -5.77 6.57
N TYR A 45 -3.35 -5.45 7.41
CA TYR A 45 -3.34 -4.21 8.20
C TYR A 45 -3.25 -2.97 7.30
N ARG A 46 -2.30 -2.95 6.37
CA ARG A 46 -2.14 -1.85 5.41
C ARG A 46 -3.37 -1.70 4.52
N PHE A 47 -3.92 -2.81 4.05
CA PHE A 47 -5.13 -2.81 3.21
C PHE A 47 -6.30 -2.14 3.93
N ALA A 48 -6.61 -2.55 5.15
CA ALA A 48 -7.71 -1.99 5.92
C ALA A 48 -7.54 -0.47 6.16
N LEU A 49 -6.34 -0.03 6.54
CA LEU A 49 -6.04 1.40 6.73
C LEU A 49 -6.18 2.21 5.44
N THR A 50 -5.71 1.65 4.31
CA THR A 50 -5.79 2.30 3.00
C THR A 50 -7.24 2.46 2.55
N GLU A 51 -8.08 1.42 2.71
CA GLU A 51 -9.49 1.49 2.34
C GLU A 51 -10.26 2.49 3.22
N LEU A 52 -9.97 2.53 4.52
CA LEU A 52 -10.54 3.55 5.41
C LEU A 52 -10.10 4.96 5.01
N ALA A 53 -8.83 5.15 4.67
CA ALA A 53 -8.33 6.45 4.19
C ALA A 53 -9.04 6.89 2.90
N LYS A 54 -9.26 5.96 1.97
CA LYS A 54 -10.06 6.22 0.75
C LYS A 54 -11.51 6.62 1.09
N GLY A 55 -12.08 5.99 2.12
CA GLY A 55 -13.39 6.37 2.68
C GLY A 55 -13.37 7.82 3.17
N LYS A 56 -12.37 8.17 3.98
CA LYS A 56 -12.21 9.54 4.53
C LYS A 56 -12.02 10.59 3.44
N MET A 57 -11.31 10.28 2.37
CA MET A 57 -11.21 11.18 1.22
C MET A 57 -12.57 11.44 0.57
N ARG A 58 -13.39 10.40 0.39
CA ARG A 58 -14.75 10.52 -0.17
C ARG A 58 -15.69 11.34 0.75
N GLU A 59 -15.49 11.27 2.06
CA GLU A 59 -16.22 12.05 3.07
C GLU A 59 -15.76 13.52 3.17
N GLY A 60 -14.70 13.90 2.44
CA GLY A 60 -14.13 15.24 2.55
C GLY A 60 -13.30 15.47 3.82
N ALA A 61 -12.75 14.41 4.39
CA ALA A 61 -11.93 14.43 5.60
C ALA A 61 -10.45 14.06 5.33
N PRO A 62 -9.72 14.85 4.49
CA PRO A 62 -8.36 14.50 4.05
C PRO A 62 -7.35 14.42 5.19
N ARG A 63 -7.48 15.21 6.26
CA ARG A 63 -6.58 15.10 7.42
C ARG A 63 -6.73 13.77 8.15
N GLU A 64 -7.92 13.19 8.21
CA GLU A 64 -8.13 11.86 8.78
C GLU A 64 -7.55 10.78 7.87
N ALA A 65 -7.70 10.94 6.55
CA ALA A 65 -7.08 10.05 5.58
C ALA A 65 -5.55 10.02 5.73
N ILE A 66 -4.89 11.17 5.88
CA ILE A 66 -3.44 11.27 6.11
C ILE A 66 -3.05 10.47 7.35
N ARG A 67 -3.73 10.69 8.49
CA ARG A 67 -3.44 9.96 9.74
C ARG A 67 -3.55 8.44 9.61
N LEU A 68 -4.49 7.96 8.80
CA LEU A 68 -4.64 6.52 8.53
C LEU A 68 -3.51 6.00 7.64
N LEU A 69 -3.10 6.77 6.63
CA LEU A 69 -2.02 6.41 5.71
C LEU A 69 -0.66 6.42 6.41
N GLU A 70 -0.40 7.39 7.29
CA GLU A 70 0.81 7.42 8.11
C GLU A 70 1.00 6.13 8.91
N LYS A 71 -0.09 5.57 9.45
CA LYS A 71 -0.03 4.29 10.18
C LYS A 71 0.39 3.11 9.30
N THR A 72 0.23 3.18 7.99
CA THR A 72 0.68 2.12 7.07
C THR A 72 2.20 2.07 6.93
N LEU A 73 2.88 3.15 7.29
CA LEU A 73 4.34 3.26 7.18
C LEU A 73 5.08 2.52 8.28
N GLU A 74 4.40 2.17 9.38
CA GLU A 74 4.96 1.47 10.53
C GLU A 74 4.13 0.22 10.85
N TYR A 75 4.81 -0.81 11.37
CA TYR A 75 4.14 -2.04 11.79
C TYR A 75 4.10 -2.13 13.32
N PRO A 76 2.90 -2.18 13.92
CA PRO A 76 2.75 -2.45 15.34
C PRO A 76 3.36 -3.82 15.71
N ARG A 77 4.02 -3.90 16.86
CA ARG A 77 4.74 -5.12 17.30
C ARG A 77 3.87 -6.37 17.37
N ASN A 78 2.59 -6.20 17.67
CA ASN A 78 1.65 -7.31 17.77
C ASN A 78 1.33 -8.00 16.44
N LEU A 79 1.74 -7.42 15.30
CA LEU A 79 1.61 -8.07 13.99
C LEU A 79 2.62 -9.23 13.81
N GLY A 80 3.60 -9.36 14.73
CA GLY A 80 4.56 -10.47 14.74
C GLY A 80 5.72 -10.33 13.76
N GLU A 81 5.77 -9.24 13.02
CA GLU A 81 6.83 -8.97 12.05
C GLU A 81 7.22 -7.48 12.03
N GLY A 82 8.48 -7.20 11.71
CA GLY A 82 8.99 -5.85 11.44
C GLY A 82 8.85 -5.49 9.97
N LYS A 83 8.74 -4.20 9.69
CA LYS A 83 8.73 -3.73 8.32
C LYS A 83 10.14 -3.82 7.72
N LEU A 84 10.25 -4.47 6.57
CA LEU A 84 11.50 -4.56 5.83
C LEU A 84 11.77 -3.26 5.05
N PRO A 85 13.05 -2.90 4.86
CA PRO A 85 13.41 -1.65 4.17
C PRO A 85 12.92 -1.55 2.72
N ASN A 86 12.72 -2.68 2.06
CA ASN A 86 12.31 -2.76 0.65
C ASN A 86 10.79 -2.88 0.43
N VAL A 87 9.99 -2.76 1.48
CA VAL A 87 8.52 -2.73 1.33
C VAL A 87 8.12 -1.42 0.66
N PRO A 88 7.49 -1.45 -0.53
CA PRO A 88 7.12 -0.23 -1.23
C PRO A 88 5.96 0.49 -0.53
N ASP A 89 6.15 1.78 -0.27
CA ASP A 89 5.15 2.67 0.31
C ASP A 89 4.54 3.63 -0.72
N ASN A 90 4.80 3.40 -2.00
CA ASN A 90 4.41 4.27 -3.10
C ASN A 90 2.91 4.61 -3.08
N GLU A 91 2.04 3.63 -2.81
CA GLU A 91 0.60 3.88 -2.68
C GLU A 91 0.27 4.81 -1.52
N ALA A 92 0.84 4.57 -0.35
CA ALA A 92 0.59 5.39 0.84
C ALA A 92 1.00 6.84 0.60
N TYR A 93 2.22 7.05 0.10
CA TYR A 93 2.71 8.39 -0.22
C TYR A 93 1.91 9.07 -1.33
N TYR A 94 1.55 8.36 -2.39
CA TYR A 94 0.71 8.92 -3.44
C TYR A 94 -0.65 9.40 -2.88
N ARG A 95 -1.30 8.59 -2.07
CA ARG A 95 -2.59 8.94 -1.46
C ARG A 95 -2.48 10.08 -0.44
N MET A 96 -1.39 10.14 0.32
CA MET A 96 -1.11 11.30 1.17
C MET A 96 -0.93 12.58 0.33
N GLY A 97 -0.22 12.49 -0.79
CA GLY A 97 -0.08 13.59 -1.73
C GLY A 97 -1.42 14.11 -2.24
N GLU A 98 -2.33 13.19 -2.62
CA GLU A 98 -3.70 13.54 -3.00
C GLU A 98 -4.46 14.23 -1.85
N ALA A 99 -4.30 13.76 -0.62
CA ALA A 99 -4.97 14.33 0.54
C ALA A 99 -4.43 15.73 0.89
N TYR A 100 -3.10 15.93 0.85
CA TYR A 100 -2.49 17.24 1.03
C TYR A 100 -2.90 18.22 -0.10
N ARG A 101 -2.97 17.75 -1.33
CA ARG A 101 -3.46 18.54 -2.45
C ARG A 101 -4.91 19.00 -2.23
N ALA A 102 -5.77 18.15 -1.71
CA ALA A 102 -7.15 18.48 -1.37
C ALA A 102 -7.26 19.53 -0.25
N LEU A 103 -6.24 19.63 0.61
CA LEU A 103 -6.12 20.66 1.65
C LEU A 103 -5.51 21.98 1.13
N GLY A 104 -5.02 22.01 -0.11
CA GLY A 104 -4.26 23.16 -0.63
C GLY A 104 -2.81 23.24 -0.13
N GLU A 105 -2.32 22.20 0.55
CA GLU A 105 -0.96 22.09 1.09
C GLU A 105 -0.01 21.57 0.00
N THR A 106 0.33 22.46 -0.94
CA THR A 106 1.04 22.09 -2.18
C THR A 106 2.46 21.59 -1.98
N GLU A 107 3.18 22.09 -0.98
CA GLU A 107 4.54 21.65 -0.67
C GLU A 107 4.56 20.24 -0.09
N GLU A 108 3.66 19.95 0.86
CA GLU A 108 3.49 18.64 1.44
C GLU A 108 3.05 17.62 0.37
N ALA A 109 2.12 18.02 -0.49
CA ALA A 109 1.68 17.20 -1.61
C ALA A 109 2.84 16.85 -2.54
N ALA A 110 3.67 17.84 -2.92
CA ALA A 110 4.82 17.63 -3.77
C ALA A 110 5.87 16.69 -3.12
N ARG A 111 6.13 16.85 -1.81
CA ARG A 111 7.02 15.93 -1.07
C ARG A 111 6.50 14.49 -1.07
N CYS A 112 5.20 14.31 -0.83
CA CYS A 112 4.60 12.99 -0.86
C CYS A 112 4.63 12.37 -2.27
N PHE A 113 4.33 13.13 -3.33
CA PHE A 113 4.44 12.64 -4.69
C PHE A 113 5.88 12.30 -5.07
N ALA A 114 6.87 13.09 -4.63
CA ALA A 114 8.28 12.77 -4.84
C ALA A 114 8.65 11.42 -4.20
N ALA A 115 8.27 11.21 -2.92
CA ALA A 115 8.48 9.93 -2.25
C ALA A 115 7.74 8.77 -2.93
N ALA A 116 6.53 9.00 -3.43
CA ALA A 116 5.76 7.99 -4.18
C ALA A 116 6.36 7.67 -5.56
N ALA A 117 7.16 8.56 -6.14
CA ALA A 117 7.81 8.37 -7.44
C ALA A 117 9.15 7.61 -7.35
N GLU A 118 9.67 7.38 -6.15
CA GLU A 118 10.94 6.68 -5.91
C GLU A 118 10.80 5.17 -6.11
N GLY A 119 11.94 4.52 -6.37
CA GLY A 119 12.06 3.07 -6.49
C GLY A 119 12.18 2.58 -7.93
N GLU A 120 12.28 1.26 -8.05
CA GLU A 120 12.41 0.59 -9.35
C GLU A 120 11.09 0.64 -10.11
N ASP A 121 11.14 1.07 -11.38
CA ASP A 121 9.97 1.11 -12.25
C ASP A 121 9.89 -0.09 -13.22
N THR A 122 10.80 -1.05 -13.07
CA THR A 122 10.84 -2.28 -13.88
C THR A 122 10.33 -3.45 -13.04
N PRO A 123 9.29 -4.18 -13.51
CA PRO A 123 8.78 -5.34 -12.81
C PRO A 123 9.84 -6.44 -12.68
N ALA A 124 9.99 -7.02 -11.48
CA ALA A 124 10.84 -8.15 -11.24
C ALA A 124 10.30 -9.42 -11.95
N SER A 125 11.20 -10.23 -12.51
CA SER A 125 10.84 -11.49 -13.18
C SER A 125 10.63 -12.66 -12.22
N ALA A 126 11.15 -12.56 -10.99
CA ALA A 126 11.03 -13.57 -9.93
C ALA A 126 10.62 -12.89 -8.63
N ILE A 127 9.66 -13.49 -7.93
CA ILE A 127 9.22 -13.02 -6.61
C ILE A 127 9.93 -13.89 -5.57
N TYR A 128 10.91 -13.31 -4.89
CA TYR A 128 11.51 -13.88 -3.69
C TYR A 128 10.73 -13.41 -2.44
N TYR A 129 11.04 -13.96 -1.28
CA TYR A 129 10.32 -13.77 -0.01
C TYR A 129 9.90 -12.34 0.32
N ASN A 130 10.59 -11.33 -0.17
CA ASN A 130 10.38 -9.94 0.17
C ASN A 130 10.07 -9.05 -1.04
N GLU A 131 9.90 -9.65 -2.21
CA GLU A 131 9.53 -8.91 -3.40
C GLU A 131 8.04 -8.64 -3.41
N GLN A 132 7.71 -7.38 -3.61
CA GLN A 132 6.33 -6.94 -3.67
C GLN A 132 5.78 -7.12 -5.08
N PRO A 133 4.50 -7.46 -5.22
CA PRO A 133 3.84 -7.45 -6.53
C PRO A 133 4.06 -6.12 -7.22
N SER A 134 4.33 -6.15 -8.53
CA SER A 134 4.68 -4.97 -9.33
C SER A 134 3.63 -3.84 -9.36
N GLY A 135 2.50 -4.01 -8.68
CA GLY A 135 1.42 -3.02 -8.58
C GLY A 135 1.86 -1.65 -8.02
N TYR A 136 2.95 -1.58 -7.25
CA TYR A 136 3.47 -0.30 -6.76
C TYR A 136 3.96 0.61 -7.91
N ILE A 137 4.39 0.05 -9.04
CA ILE A 137 4.83 0.79 -10.24
C ILE A 137 3.69 1.66 -10.79
N TYR A 138 2.45 1.24 -10.63
CA TYR A 138 1.30 2.05 -10.97
C TYR A 138 1.31 3.39 -10.21
N TYR A 139 1.61 3.35 -8.92
CA TYR A 139 1.68 4.56 -8.08
C TYR A 139 2.91 5.41 -8.40
N ILE A 140 4.03 4.81 -8.80
CA ILE A 140 5.19 5.54 -9.34
C ILE A 140 4.76 6.36 -10.58
N GLY A 141 4.04 5.73 -11.51
CA GLY A 141 3.53 6.40 -12.71
C GLY A 141 2.56 7.54 -12.38
N LEU A 142 1.62 7.32 -11.45
CA LEU A 142 0.68 8.34 -11.01
C LEU A 142 1.40 9.52 -10.34
N ALA A 143 2.39 9.25 -9.49
CA ALA A 143 3.16 10.26 -8.78
C ALA A 143 4.01 11.11 -9.74
N ARG A 144 4.70 10.49 -10.69
CA ARG A 144 5.43 11.20 -11.77
C ARG A 144 4.53 12.13 -12.54
N ARG A 145 3.33 11.66 -12.91
CA ARG A 145 2.33 12.51 -13.58
C ARG A 145 1.87 13.68 -12.70
N ALA A 146 1.65 13.46 -11.42
CA ALA A 146 1.27 14.52 -10.48
C ALA A 146 2.37 15.59 -10.33
N LEU A 147 3.64 15.22 -10.54
CA LEU A 147 4.81 16.11 -10.57
C LEU A 147 5.07 16.75 -11.95
N GLY A 148 4.29 16.43 -12.98
CA GLY A 148 4.47 16.96 -14.35
C GLY A 148 5.42 16.14 -15.23
N ASP A 149 5.96 15.02 -14.75
CA ASP A 149 6.77 14.10 -15.56
C ASP A 149 5.87 13.11 -16.34
N GLU A 150 5.27 13.59 -17.41
CA GLU A 150 4.40 12.79 -18.27
C GLU A 150 5.14 11.67 -19.01
N LEU A 151 6.41 11.87 -19.36
CA LEU A 151 7.20 10.85 -20.05
C LEU A 151 7.56 9.70 -19.11
N GLY A 152 8.03 10.01 -17.91
CA GLY A 152 8.31 9.01 -16.88
C GLY A 152 7.06 8.25 -16.43
N ALA A 153 5.92 8.93 -16.35
CA ALA A 153 4.63 8.30 -16.05
C ALA A 153 4.23 7.27 -17.14
N LYS A 154 4.28 7.68 -18.42
CA LYS A 154 3.97 6.79 -19.56
C LYS A 154 4.90 5.59 -19.59
N LYS A 155 6.21 5.80 -19.34
CA LYS A 155 7.19 4.70 -19.26
C LYS A 155 6.80 3.68 -18.20
N ALA A 156 6.51 4.11 -16.97
CA ALA A 156 6.12 3.23 -15.86
C ALA A 156 4.84 2.43 -16.19
N PHE A 157 3.81 3.08 -16.74
CA PHE A 157 2.58 2.39 -17.15
C PHE A 157 2.81 1.39 -18.28
N HIS A 158 3.64 1.73 -19.26
CA HIS A 158 3.95 0.82 -20.38
C HIS A 158 4.71 -0.41 -19.90
N GLN A 159 5.68 -0.25 -19.00
CA GLN A 159 6.41 -1.38 -18.43
C GLN A 159 5.47 -2.32 -17.65
N LEU A 160 4.54 -1.77 -16.88
CA LEU A 160 3.57 -2.56 -16.13
C LEU A 160 2.58 -3.30 -17.05
N LEU A 161 2.09 -2.64 -18.11
CA LEU A 161 1.23 -3.27 -19.12
C LEU A 161 1.95 -4.42 -19.82
N SER A 162 3.16 -4.17 -20.35
CA SER A 162 3.95 -5.19 -21.05
C SER A 162 4.33 -6.37 -20.14
N TYR A 163 4.51 -6.12 -18.83
CA TYR A 163 4.70 -7.20 -17.86
C TYR A 163 3.44 -8.03 -17.72
N GLY A 164 2.28 -7.40 -17.54
CA GLY A 164 0.99 -8.09 -17.42
C GLY A 164 0.65 -8.94 -18.65
N GLU A 165 0.86 -8.39 -19.86
CA GLU A 165 0.66 -9.11 -21.10
C GLU A 165 1.51 -10.38 -21.18
N ARG A 166 2.80 -10.30 -20.80
CA ARG A 166 3.67 -11.50 -20.75
C ARG A 166 3.19 -12.55 -19.77
N GLN A 167 2.57 -12.16 -18.64
CA GLN A 167 2.04 -13.13 -17.67
C GLN A 167 0.76 -13.82 -18.14
N ILE A 168 0.00 -13.22 -19.05
CA ILE A 168 -1.25 -13.81 -19.58
C ILE A 168 -0.94 -14.82 -20.70
N PHE A 169 0.10 -14.59 -21.48
CA PHE A 169 0.40 -15.37 -22.67
C PHE A 169 1.52 -16.43 -22.49
N HIS A 170 1.99 -16.63 -21.27
CA HIS A 170 2.95 -17.68 -20.88
C HIS A 170 2.39 -18.51 -19.72
#